data_c211a7baaac17c63831a3fd5a66ed441
#
_entry.id   c211a7baaac17c63831a3fd5a66ed441
#
_cell.length_a   1.000
_cell.length_b   1.000
_cell.length_c   1.000
_cell.angle_alpha   90.00
_cell.angle_beta   90.00
_cell.angle_gamma   90.00
#
_symmetry.space_group_name_H-M   'P 1'
#
loop_
_entity.id
_entity.type
_entity.pdbx_description
1 polymer ?
#
loop_
_entity_poly.entity_id
_entity_poly.type
_entity_poly.pdbx_seq_one_letter_code
_entity_poly.pdbx_strand_id
1 'polypeptide(L)'
;MRKLFITAFITITTFALTSCGGNSQNVEKEGPLDFSAVWTSHQDNVLGYVGENYQRFYFLIDSIKMDTEDTLHYHVWGKYRIKDRVSCYEGKVRILGEISTLPKKYQVDEEVNPQSGTQIYGITSEWNLNAIDINERIKGKMISTFYIKDGKAVFDDIDHYSDSFCNNQFEGVLSSPTTSEQKCCWGACRIPDCGDLDIGEGEFFPNDKYLTYGWQSYHDASVEGTEEGWEKEIQSRWNLESDTIHQVSTSK
;
A
#
# COMPACT_ATOMS: atom_id res chain seq x y z
N MET A 1 45.97 25.99 -43.80
CA MET A 1 44.52 25.66 -43.83
C MET A 1 43.83 26.45 -42.70
N ARG A 2 43.17 27.55 -43.04
CA ARG A 2 42.50 28.45 -42.10
C ARG A 2 41.07 27.95 -41.90
N LYS A 3 40.68 27.63 -40.66
CA LYS A 3 39.31 27.34 -40.31
C LYS A 3 38.56 28.64 -40.05
N LEU A 4 37.51 28.86 -40.84
CA LEU A 4 36.61 30.01 -40.73
C LEU A 4 35.56 29.69 -39.62
N PHE A 5 35.50 30.52 -38.59
CA PHE A 5 34.42 30.50 -37.61
C PHE A 5 33.33 31.46 -38.08
N ILE A 6 32.15 30.93 -38.39
CA ILE A 6 30.98 31.76 -38.71
C ILE A 6 30.22 31.92 -37.39
N THR A 7 30.23 33.16 -36.88
CA THR A 7 29.43 33.58 -35.73
C THR A 7 28.08 34.08 -36.26
N ALA A 8 27.03 33.34 -35.99
CA ALA A 8 25.66 33.77 -36.30
C ALA A 8 25.14 34.67 -35.17
N PHE A 9 24.92 35.93 -35.49
CA PHE A 9 24.21 36.87 -34.64
C PHE A 9 22.70 36.64 -34.79
N ILE A 10 22.04 36.19 -33.71
CA ILE A 10 20.58 36.16 -33.63
C ILE A 10 20.12 37.48 -33.01
N THR A 11 19.54 38.36 -33.82
CA THR A 11 18.85 39.56 -33.37
C THR A 11 17.48 39.20 -32.79
N ILE A 12 17.33 39.30 -31.48
CA ILE A 12 16.03 39.16 -30.80
C ILE A 12 15.30 40.52 -30.89
N THR A 13 14.27 40.56 -31.72
CA THR A 13 13.33 41.69 -31.77
C THR A 13 12.32 41.51 -30.63
N THR A 14 12.43 42.38 -29.62
CA THR A 14 11.44 42.47 -28.54
C THR A 14 10.21 43.21 -29.05
N PHE A 15 9.11 42.47 -29.24
CA PHE A 15 7.78 43.08 -29.38
C PHE A 15 7.20 43.34 -27.98
N ALA A 16 7.12 44.59 -27.60
CA ALA A 16 6.36 45.01 -26.44
C ALA A 16 4.87 45.05 -26.80
N LEU A 17 4.12 44.05 -26.36
CA LEU A 17 2.67 44.10 -26.33
C LEU A 17 2.23 44.56 -24.95
N THR A 18 1.83 45.82 -24.84
CA THR A 18 1.02 46.32 -23.74
C THR A 18 -0.37 45.69 -23.85
N SER A 19 -0.69 44.76 -22.98
CA SER A 19 -2.05 44.25 -22.79
C SER A 19 -2.51 44.56 -21.38
N CYS A 20 -3.64 45.19 -21.30
CA CYS A 20 -4.39 45.56 -20.10
C CYS A 20 -4.71 44.36 -19.21
N GLY A 21 -4.71 44.66 -17.91
CA GLY A 21 -5.39 44.03 -16.79
C GLY A 21 -6.07 42.64 -17.02
N GLY A 22 -5.37 41.59 -16.72
CA GLY A 22 -5.91 40.28 -16.44
C GLY A 22 -5.35 39.81 -15.09
N ASN A 23 -6.23 39.51 -14.16
CA ASN A 23 -5.92 38.86 -12.89
C ASN A 23 -5.00 37.66 -13.17
N SER A 24 -3.72 37.81 -12.88
CA SER A 24 -2.82 36.66 -12.78
C SER A 24 -3.28 35.89 -11.56
N GLN A 25 -4.16 34.90 -11.78
CA GLN A 25 -4.28 33.80 -10.81
C GLN A 25 -2.87 33.24 -10.71
N ASN A 26 -2.24 33.39 -9.55
CA ASN A 26 -1.09 32.59 -9.16
C ASN A 26 -1.53 31.15 -9.26
N VAL A 27 -1.20 30.46 -10.34
CA VAL A 27 -1.21 28.99 -10.39
C VAL A 27 -0.12 28.61 -9.40
N GLU A 28 -0.51 28.34 -8.16
CA GLU A 28 0.38 27.68 -7.22
C GLU A 28 0.90 26.45 -7.95
N LYS A 29 2.21 26.39 -8.12
CA LYS A 29 2.88 25.28 -8.74
C LYS A 29 2.67 24.12 -7.78
N GLU A 30 1.68 23.26 -8.06
CA GLU A 30 1.45 22.07 -7.26
C GLU A 30 2.77 21.32 -7.17
N GLY A 31 3.19 21.03 -5.95
CA GLY A 31 4.40 20.25 -5.67
C GLY A 31 4.24 18.81 -6.18
N PRO A 32 5.29 17.99 -6.10
CA PRO A 32 5.19 16.58 -6.43
C PRO A 32 4.13 15.90 -5.54
N LEU A 33 3.38 14.93 -6.11
CA LEU A 33 2.42 14.15 -5.35
C LEU A 33 3.15 13.32 -4.29
N ASP A 34 2.70 13.39 -3.04
CA ASP A 34 3.17 12.56 -1.95
C ASP A 34 2.19 11.41 -1.71
N PHE A 35 2.69 10.18 -1.83
CA PHE A 35 1.91 8.95 -1.68
C PHE A 35 1.95 8.38 -0.25
N SER A 36 2.59 9.04 0.71
CA SER A 36 2.69 8.57 2.09
C SER A 36 1.32 8.25 2.69
N ALA A 37 0.33 9.11 2.46
CA ALA A 37 -1.04 8.91 2.93
C ALA A 37 -1.73 7.71 2.26
N VAL A 38 -1.42 7.40 0.98
CA VAL A 38 -1.99 6.25 0.28
C VAL A 38 -1.56 4.94 0.94
N TRP A 39 -0.30 4.84 1.37
CA TRP A 39 0.23 3.62 1.97
C TRP A 39 -0.05 3.48 3.47
N THR A 40 -0.36 4.57 4.17
CA THR A 40 -0.66 4.55 5.62
C THR A 40 -2.15 4.57 5.93
N SER A 41 -3.01 4.73 4.93
CA SER A 41 -4.46 4.65 5.12
C SER A 41 -4.93 3.20 5.32
N HIS A 42 -6.00 3.03 6.08
CA HIS A 42 -6.71 1.74 6.27
C HIS A 42 -5.80 0.56 6.68
N GLN A 43 -4.78 0.82 7.51
CA GLN A 43 -3.83 -0.22 7.93
C GLN A 43 -4.48 -1.36 8.73
N ASP A 44 -5.63 -1.11 9.37
CA ASP A 44 -6.40 -2.15 10.06
C ASP A 44 -7.00 -3.19 9.09
N ASN A 45 -7.12 -2.85 7.83
CA ASN A 45 -7.62 -3.74 6.79
C ASN A 45 -6.48 -4.50 6.05
N VAL A 46 -5.23 -4.33 6.49
CA VAL A 46 -4.09 -5.03 5.87
C VAL A 46 -4.07 -6.48 6.33
N LEU A 47 -4.09 -7.37 5.35
CA LEU A 47 -3.99 -8.81 5.50
C LEU A 47 -2.74 -9.30 4.79
N GLY A 48 -2.06 -10.31 5.31
CA GLY A 48 -0.86 -10.83 4.69
C GLY A 48 -0.51 -12.25 5.10
N TYR A 49 0.31 -12.88 4.26
CA TYR A 49 0.87 -14.20 4.55
C TYR A 49 2.35 -14.30 4.15
N VAL A 50 3.04 -15.28 4.73
CA VAL A 50 4.40 -15.67 4.38
C VAL A 50 4.50 -17.20 4.25
N GLY A 51 5.27 -17.65 3.24
CA GLY A 51 5.56 -19.06 2.98
C GLY A 51 4.41 -19.86 2.37
N GLU A 52 4.71 -21.12 2.03
CA GLU A 52 3.80 -22.02 1.32
C GLU A 52 2.58 -22.45 2.15
N ASN A 53 2.71 -22.43 3.49
CA ASN A 53 1.62 -22.76 4.41
C ASN A 53 0.72 -21.55 4.72
N TYR A 54 0.90 -20.44 4.02
CA TYR A 54 0.13 -19.22 4.25
C TYR A 54 0.13 -18.77 5.71
N GLN A 55 1.31 -18.85 6.39
CA GLN A 55 1.45 -18.38 7.76
C GLN A 55 1.06 -16.90 7.81
N ARG A 56 0.13 -16.53 8.68
CA ARG A 56 -0.34 -15.15 8.81
C ARG A 56 0.82 -14.21 9.08
N PHE A 57 0.83 -13.12 8.34
CA PHE A 57 1.82 -12.07 8.39
C PHE A 57 1.11 -10.75 8.68
N TYR A 58 1.49 -10.11 9.76
CA TYR A 58 0.97 -8.80 10.13
C TYR A 58 1.99 -7.74 9.73
N PHE A 59 1.53 -6.66 9.12
CA PHE A 59 2.38 -5.60 8.62
C PHE A 59 1.82 -4.24 9.03
N LEU A 60 2.68 -3.35 9.53
CA LEU A 60 2.32 -1.99 9.93
C LEU A 60 3.41 -1.02 9.50
N ILE A 61 3.01 0.11 8.94
CA ILE A 61 3.86 1.24 8.66
C ILE A 61 3.69 2.26 9.79
N ASP A 62 4.72 2.47 10.59
CA ASP A 62 4.71 3.49 11.65
C ASP A 62 4.98 4.89 11.07
N SER A 63 5.84 4.97 10.05
CA SER A 63 6.18 6.23 9.38
C SER A 63 6.71 5.98 7.98
N ILE A 64 6.33 6.85 7.05
CA ILE A 64 6.89 6.89 5.70
C ILE A 64 7.07 8.34 5.29
N LYS A 65 8.19 8.68 4.64
CA LYS A 65 8.52 10.05 4.24
C LYS A 65 9.11 10.08 2.86
N MET A 66 8.58 10.94 2.01
CA MET A 66 9.15 11.25 0.70
C MET A 66 10.53 11.90 0.87
N ASP A 67 11.49 11.51 0.04
CA ASP A 67 12.79 12.13 -0.04
C ASP A 67 12.67 13.54 -0.64
N THR A 68 13.35 14.52 -0.08
CA THR A 68 13.27 15.91 -0.50
C THR A 68 14.07 16.22 -1.76
N GLU A 69 15.07 15.39 -2.08
CA GLU A 69 15.94 15.56 -3.25
C GLU A 69 15.46 14.71 -4.43
N ASP A 70 14.84 13.54 -4.12
CA ASP A 70 14.29 12.63 -5.13
C ASP A 70 12.88 12.16 -4.73
N THR A 71 11.87 12.85 -5.23
CA THR A 71 10.46 12.64 -4.89
C THR A 71 9.87 11.30 -5.33
N LEU A 72 10.62 10.49 -6.08
CA LEU A 72 10.25 9.11 -6.39
C LEU A 72 10.73 8.11 -5.32
N HIS A 73 11.51 8.57 -4.34
CA HIS A 73 12.02 7.75 -3.26
C HIS A 73 11.40 8.12 -1.92
N TYR A 74 11.23 7.11 -1.06
CA TYR A 74 10.67 7.24 0.28
C TYR A 74 11.51 6.44 1.27
N HIS A 75 11.61 6.95 2.49
CA HIS A 75 12.11 6.20 3.63
C HIS A 75 10.93 5.72 4.46
N VAL A 76 10.93 4.45 4.87
CA VAL A 76 9.84 3.81 5.59
C VAL A 76 10.35 3.10 6.83
N TRP A 77 9.58 3.18 7.91
CA TRP A 77 9.79 2.50 9.18
C TRP A 77 8.49 1.86 9.63
N GLY A 78 8.60 0.73 10.30
CA GLY A 78 7.43 0.03 10.81
C GLY A 78 7.80 -1.27 11.49
N LYS A 79 6.81 -2.14 11.61
CA LYS A 79 6.96 -3.46 12.21
C LYS A 79 6.16 -4.50 11.45
N TYR A 80 6.59 -5.74 11.56
CA TYR A 80 5.83 -6.90 11.12
C TYR A 80 5.84 -7.98 12.19
N ARG A 81 4.85 -8.86 12.14
CA ARG A 81 4.75 -10.01 13.04
C ARG A 81 4.57 -11.29 12.25
N ILE A 82 5.31 -12.31 12.62
CA ILE A 82 5.16 -13.70 12.16
C ILE A 82 5.09 -14.58 13.40
N LYS A 83 3.96 -15.25 13.61
CA LYS A 83 3.68 -16.01 14.85
C LYS A 83 3.86 -15.12 16.08
N ASP A 84 4.72 -15.54 17.02
CA ASP A 84 4.99 -14.84 18.28
C ASP A 84 6.15 -13.83 18.19
N ARG A 85 6.70 -13.60 16.99
CA ARG A 85 7.82 -12.69 16.81
C ARG A 85 7.38 -11.41 16.12
N VAL A 86 7.57 -10.29 16.80
CA VAL A 86 7.48 -8.94 16.23
C VAL A 86 8.89 -8.46 15.91
N SER A 87 9.10 -7.93 14.72
CA SER A 87 10.34 -7.32 14.27
C SER A 87 10.10 -5.93 13.73
N CYS A 88 10.94 -4.97 14.14
CA CYS A 88 10.93 -3.65 13.55
C CYS A 88 11.71 -3.65 12.24
N TYR A 89 11.32 -2.82 11.30
CA TYR A 89 12.04 -2.65 10.04
C TYR A 89 12.26 -1.18 9.70
N GLU A 90 13.29 -0.96 8.92
CA GLU A 90 13.51 0.26 8.14
C GLU A 90 13.70 -0.10 6.67
N GLY A 91 13.41 0.83 5.78
CA GLY A 91 13.56 0.53 4.37
C GLY A 91 13.38 1.71 3.44
N LYS A 92 13.39 1.36 2.16
CA LYS A 92 13.19 2.29 1.06
C LYS A 92 12.09 1.82 0.15
N VAL A 93 11.30 2.78 -0.31
CA VAL A 93 10.29 2.57 -1.34
C VAL A 93 10.66 3.45 -2.53
N ARG A 94 10.53 2.92 -3.73
CA ARG A 94 10.78 3.65 -4.97
C ARG A 94 9.57 3.49 -5.89
N ILE A 95 9.05 4.59 -6.39
CA ILE A 95 7.99 4.58 -7.42
C ILE A 95 8.61 4.14 -8.74
N LEU A 96 7.96 3.21 -9.42
CA LEU A 96 8.38 2.65 -10.70
C LEU A 96 7.48 3.17 -11.83
N GLY A 97 8.11 3.80 -12.84
CA GLY A 97 7.39 4.25 -14.02
C GLY A 97 6.50 5.48 -13.79
N GLU A 98 5.54 5.64 -14.68
CA GLU A 98 4.60 6.75 -14.67
C GLU A 98 3.30 6.38 -13.92
N ILE A 99 2.60 7.40 -13.44
CA ILE A 99 1.25 7.26 -12.91
C ILE A 99 0.33 6.83 -14.05
N SER A 100 -0.33 5.69 -13.90
CA SER A 100 -1.28 5.18 -14.87
C SER A 100 -2.69 5.65 -14.56
N THR A 101 -3.41 6.05 -15.60
CA THR A 101 -4.86 6.31 -15.49
C THR A 101 -5.58 4.98 -15.64
N LEU A 102 -6.38 4.62 -14.65
CA LEU A 102 -7.17 3.41 -14.68
C LEU A 102 -8.50 3.65 -15.40
N PRO A 103 -9.03 2.66 -16.12
CA PRO A 103 -10.39 2.72 -16.63
C PRO A 103 -11.35 2.96 -15.47
N LYS A 104 -12.34 3.84 -15.66
CA LYS A 104 -13.43 4.01 -14.70
C LYS A 104 -14.19 2.67 -14.62
N LYS A 105 -13.79 1.82 -13.72
CA LYS A 105 -14.35 0.46 -13.59
C LYS A 105 -15.77 0.46 -13.07
N TYR A 106 -16.17 1.51 -12.37
CA TYR A 106 -17.43 1.53 -11.64
C TYR A 106 -18.08 2.90 -11.83
N GLN A 107 -19.03 2.97 -12.74
CA GLN A 107 -20.08 3.97 -12.66
C GLN A 107 -21.09 3.46 -11.64
N VAL A 108 -20.78 3.61 -10.37
CA VAL A 108 -21.78 3.47 -9.33
C VAL A 108 -22.72 4.66 -9.47
N ASP A 109 -24.02 4.42 -9.35
CA ASP A 109 -25.03 5.47 -9.42
C ASP A 109 -24.64 6.64 -8.51
N GLU A 110 -24.63 7.87 -9.01
CA GLU A 110 -24.23 9.06 -8.26
C GLU A 110 -25.06 9.24 -6.96
N GLU A 111 -26.28 8.68 -6.91
CA GLU A 111 -27.12 8.63 -5.72
C GLU A 111 -26.54 7.71 -4.62
N VAL A 112 -25.77 6.68 -5.01
CA VAL A 112 -25.18 5.71 -4.07
C VAL A 112 -23.76 6.14 -3.69
N ASN A 113 -23.03 6.76 -4.60
CA ASN A 113 -21.68 7.25 -4.33
C ASN A 113 -21.44 8.64 -4.95
N PRO A 114 -21.45 9.72 -4.13
CA PRO A 114 -21.22 11.08 -4.59
C PRO A 114 -19.81 11.31 -5.17
N GLN A 115 -18.90 10.35 -5.03
CA GLN A 115 -17.56 10.36 -5.65
C GLN A 115 -17.54 9.58 -6.98
N SER A 116 -18.67 9.06 -7.43
CA SER A 116 -18.86 8.44 -8.74
C SER A 116 -18.38 9.41 -9.83
N GLY A 117 -17.57 8.89 -10.75
CA GLY A 117 -16.96 9.71 -11.79
C GLY A 117 -15.58 10.26 -11.46
N THR A 118 -15.08 10.12 -10.24
CA THR A 118 -13.69 10.47 -9.87
C THR A 118 -12.71 9.64 -10.69
N GLN A 119 -11.67 10.30 -11.22
CA GLN A 119 -10.62 9.62 -11.95
C GLN A 119 -9.71 8.88 -10.98
N ILE A 120 -9.58 7.56 -11.16
CA ILE A 120 -8.66 6.71 -10.39
C ILE A 120 -7.34 6.59 -11.16
N TYR A 121 -6.27 6.55 -10.39
CA TYR A 121 -4.91 6.39 -10.86
C TYR A 121 -4.27 5.18 -10.18
N GLY A 122 -3.25 4.62 -10.84
CA GLY A 122 -2.44 3.53 -10.32
C GLY A 122 -0.96 3.88 -10.30
N ILE A 123 -0.25 3.42 -9.28
CA ILE A 123 1.21 3.44 -9.20
C ILE A 123 1.73 2.05 -8.87
N THR A 124 2.92 1.76 -9.37
CA THR A 124 3.71 0.61 -8.95
C THR A 124 4.90 1.11 -8.15
N SER A 125 5.17 0.51 -7.00
CA SER A 125 6.32 0.83 -6.16
C SER A 125 7.14 -0.41 -5.84
N GLU A 126 8.46 -0.26 -5.74
CA GLU A 126 9.40 -1.28 -5.28
C GLU A 126 9.73 -1.03 -3.81
N TRP A 127 9.58 -2.07 -3.00
CA TRP A 127 9.82 -2.04 -1.55
C TRP A 127 11.04 -2.87 -1.20
N ASN A 128 11.87 -2.34 -0.32
CA ASN A 128 13.08 -2.99 0.15
C ASN A 128 13.25 -2.69 1.63
N LEU A 129 12.83 -3.63 2.48
CA LEU A 129 12.73 -3.50 3.92
C LEU A 129 13.75 -4.40 4.58
N ASN A 130 14.47 -3.89 5.59
CA ASN A 130 15.42 -4.66 6.36
C ASN A 130 14.97 -4.67 7.82
N ALA A 131 14.85 -5.84 8.43
CA ALA A 131 14.61 -5.95 9.85
C ALA A 131 15.82 -5.40 10.62
N ILE A 132 15.54 -4.65 11.69
CA ILE A 132 16.59 -3.95 12.46
C ILE A 132 17.23 -4.90 13.48
N ASP A 133 16.43 -5.77 14.06
CA ASP A 133 16.76 -6.67 15.17
C ASP A 133 17.27 -8.05 14.71
N ILE A 134 17.00 -8.42 13.48
CA ILE A 134 17.36 -9.71 12.88
C ILE A 134 17.80 -9.53 11.43
N ASN A 135 18.54 -10.51 10.91
CA ASN A 135 19.01 -10.45 9.53
C ASN A 135 17.95 -11.00 8.55
N GLU A 136 16.80 -10.32 8.48
CA GLU A 136 15.76 -10.62 7.52
C GLU A 136 15.53 -9.42 6.61
N ARG A 137 15.10 -9.70 5.39
CA ARG A 137 14.81 -8.71 4.37
C ARG A 137 13.54 -9.07 3.62
N ILE A 138 12.68 -8.06 3.41
CA ILE A 138 11.51 -8.18 2.55
C ILE A 138 11.75 -7.33 1.31
N LYS A 139 11.58 -7.93 0.13
CA LYS A 139 11.72 -7.23 -1.15
C LYS A 139 10.59 -7.63 -2.08
N GLY A 140 9.98 -6.64 -2.74
CA GLY A 140 8.91 -6.89 -3.69
C GLY A 140 8.35 -5.64 -4.31
N LYS A 141 7.18 -5.77 -4.91
CA LYS A 141 6.47 -4.67 -5.57
C LYS A 141 5.07 -4.54 -5.00
N MET A 142 4.59 -3.31 -4.96
CA MET A 142 3.22 -2.99 -4.57
C MET A 142 2.54 -2.22 -5.69
N ILE A 143 1.31 -2.59 -5.98
CA ILE A 143 0.39 -1.82 -6.81
C ILE A 143 -0.59 -1.11 -5.89
N SER A 144 -0.70 0.19 -6.05
CA SER A 144 -1.62 1.02 -5.28
C SER A 144 -2.51 1.83 -6.19
N THR A 145 -3.79 1.97 -5.80
CA THR A 145 -4.74 2.83 -6.48
C THR A 145 -5.06 4.05 -5.61
N PHE A 146 -5.27 5.19 -6.26
CA PHE A 146 -5.53 6.45 -5.59
C PHE A 146 -6.31 7.40 -6.50
N TYR A 147 -6.91 8.42 -5.91
CA TYR A 147 -7.43 9.56 -6.63
C TYR A 147 -6.78 10.86 -6.14
N ILE A 148 -6.96 11.95 -6.90
CA ILE A 148 -6.41 13.26 -6.52
C ILE A 148 -7.54 14.12 -5.99
N LYS A 149 -7.37 14.63 -4.77
CA LYS A 149 -8.27 15.57 -4.12
C LYS A 149 -7.44 16.73 -3.53
N ASP A 150 -7.79 17.95 -3.90
CA ASP A 150 -7.11 19.17 -3.45
C ASP A 150 -5.58 19.10 -3.66
N GLY A 151 -5.13 18.59 -4.82
CA GLY A 151 -3.72 18.44 -5.19
C GLY A 151 -2.97 17.34 -4.42
N LYS A 152 -3.66 16.49 -3.66
CA LYS A 152 -3.07 15.40 -2.86
C LYS A 152 -3.52 14.02 -3.36
N ALA A 153 -2.60 13.06 -3.30
CA ALA A 153 -2.95 11.65 -3.50
C ALA A 153 -3.71 11.12 -2.28
N VAL A 154 -4.88 10.55 -2.53
CA VAL A 154 -5.77 9.98 -1.51
C VAL A 154 -5.97 8.51 -1.84
N PHE A 155 -5.93 7.64 -0.84
CA PHE A 155 -6.22 6.22 -0.99
C PHE A 155 -7.58 6.01 -1.66
N ASP A 156 -7.63 5.15 -2.67
CA ASP A 156 -8.87 4.82 -3.35
C ASP A 156 -9.70 3.87 -2.49
N ASP A 157 -10.71 4.44 -1.83
CA ASP A 157 -11.71 3.76 -1.02
C ASP A 157 -13.14 3.93 -1.57
N ILE A 158 -13.24 4.45 -2.82
CA ILE A 158 -14.53 4.85 -3.41
C ILE A 158 -15.50 3.67 -3.47
N ASP A 159 -15.00 2.50 -3.83
CA ASP A 159 -15.81 1.27 -3.94
C ASP A 159 -15.49 0.26 -2.83
N HIS A 160 -15.09 0.72 -1.64
CA HIS A 160 -14.66 -0.16 -0.54
C HIS A 160 -15.74 -1.17 -0.07
N TYR A 161 -16.99 -0.92 -0.41
CA TYR A 161 -18.14 -1.80 -0.13
C TYR A 161 -18.44 -2.79 -1.27
N SER A 162 -17.70 -2.71 -2.38
CA SER A 162 -17.91 -3.64 -3.48
C SER A 162 -17.22 -4.98 -3.22
N ASP A 163 -17.83 -6.04 -3.71
CA ASP A 163 -17.24 -7.37 -3.70
C ASP A 163 -15.83 -7.34 -4.33
N SER A 164 -14.90 -8.04 -3.70
CA SER A 164 -13.52 -8.12 -4.16
C SER A 164 -12.73 -6.81 -4.15
N PHE A 165 -13.17 -5.79 -3.39
CA PHE A 165 -12.37 -4.58 -3.19
C PHE A 165 -10.99 -4.92 -2.65
N CYS A 166 -9.95 -4.31 -3.24
CA CYS A 166 -8.58 -4.43 -2.78
C CYS A 166 -7.75 -3.21 -3.17
N ASN A 167 -6.74 -2.90 -2.36
CA ASN A 167 -5.75 -1.86 -2.64
C ASN A 167 -4.42 -2.19 -1.97
N ASN A 168 -3.36 -1.44 -2.29
CA ASN A 168 -2.01 -1.63 -1.74
C ASN A 168 -1.55 -3.10 -1.81
N GLN A 169 -1.67 -3.71 -3.00
CA GLN A 169 -1.39 -5.12 -3.24
C GLN A 169 0.11 -5.35 -3.41
N PHE A 170 0.76 -5.94 -2.41
CA PHE A 170 2.19 -6.25 -2.40
C PHE A 170 2.44 -7.72 -2.69
N GLU A 171 3.38 -7.97 -3.60
CA GLU A 171 3.93 -9.28 -3.90
C GLU A 171 5.45 -9.25 -3.79
N GLY A 172 6.01 -10.18 -3.03
CA GLY A 172 7.45 -10.23 -2.82
C GLY A 172 7.94 -11.47 -2.09
N VAL A 173 9.12 -11.35 -1.54
CA VAL A 173 9.78 -12.42 -0.80
C VAL A 173 10.36 -11.91 0.51
N LEU A 174 10.30 -12.75 1.54
CA LEU A 174 11.04 -12.65 2.78
C LEU A 174 12.28 -13.52 2.66
N SER A 175 13.46 -12.98 2.86
CA SER A 175 14.74 -13.69 2.84
C SER A 175 15.44 -13.58 4.17
N SER A 176 16.17 -14.64 4.55
CA SER A 176 16.97 -14.74 5.75
C SER A 176 18.22 -15.57 5.43
N PRO A 177 19.35 -15.39 6.12
CA PRO A 177 20.55 -16.20 5.91
C PRO A 177 20.36 -17.69 6.23
N THR A 178 19.36 -18.02 7.03
CA THR A 178 19.16 -19.38 7.58
C THR A 178 18.01 -20.13 6.91
N THR A 179 17.19 -19.47 6.09
CA THR A 179 16.04 -20.07 5.41
C THR A 179 16.08 -19.72 3.93
N SER A 180 15.49 -20.59 3.08
CA SER A 180 15.22 -20.25 1.69
C SER A 180 14.27 -19.03 1.62
N GLU A 181 14.32 -18.32 0.52
CA GLU A 181 13.36 -17.25 0.24
C GLU A 181 11.93 -17.79 0.34
N GLN A 182 11.09 -17.05 1.05
CA GLN A 182 9.68 -17.37 1.25
C GLN A 182 8.82 -16.31 0.58
N LYS A 183 7.82 -16.73 -0.17
CA LYS A 183 6.82 -15.82 -0.69
C LYS A 183 6.19 -15.02 0.44
N CYS A 184 6.03 -13.71 0.24
CA CYS A 184 5.45 -12.81 1.22
C CYS A 184 4.54 -11.83 0.49
N CYS A 185 3.24 -11.89 0.79
CA CYS A 185 2.24 -11.05 0.14
C CYS A 185 1.33 -10.41 1.19
N TRP A 186 0.93 -9.18 0.93
CA TRP A 186 -0.10 -8.49 1.72
C TRP A 186 -0.87 -7.48 0.88
N GLY A 187 -2.04 -7.08 1.38
CA GLY A 187 -2.85 -6.04 0.76
C GLY A 187 -3.99 -5.59 1.66
N ALA A 188 -4.58 -4.47 1.33
CA ALA A 188 -5.79 -4.00 1.98
C ALA A 188 -7.00 -4.79 1.47
N CYS A 189 -7.79 -5.32 2.39
CA CYS A 189 -9.01 -6.12 2.21
C CYS A 189 -8.83 -7.48 1.54
N ARG A 190 -7.91 -7.62 0.59
CA ARG A 190 -7.55 -8.88 -0.07
C ARG A 190 -6.04 -9.02 -0.16
N ILE A 191 -5.57 -10.25 -0.34
CA ILE A 191 -4.14 -10.57 -0.46
C ILE A 191 -3.88 -11.06 -1.90
N PRO A 192 -2.93 -10.45 -2.64
CA PRO A 192 -2.61 -10.94 -3.97
C PRO A 192 -1.99 -12.34 -3.90
N ASP A 193 -2.21 -13.14 -4.95
CA ASP A 193 -1.60 -14.45 -5.15
C ASP A 193 -1.72 -15.38 -3.91
N CYS A 194 -2.87 -15.34 -3.22
CA CYS A 194 -3.13 -16.09 -2.00
C CYS A 194 -3.68 -17.52 -2.28
N GLY A 195 -3.79 -17.93 -3.54
CA GLY A 195 -4.24 -19.28 -3.92
C GLY A 195 -5.59 -19.61 -3.30
N ASP A 196 -5.65 -20.73 -2.56
CA ASP A 196 -6.86 -21.19 -1.89
C ASP A 196 -6.91 -20.83 -0.39
N LEU A 197 -6.07 -19.89 0.04
CA LEU A 197 -6.19 -19.29 1.38
C LEU A 197 -7.50 -18.51 1.50
N ASP A 198 -7.85 -17.76 0.48
CA ASP A 198 -9.08 -16.98 0.41
C ASP A 198 -10.16 -17.77 -0.32
N ILE A 199 -11.22 -18.10 0.39
CA ILE A 199 -12.42 -18.80 -0.14
C ILE A 199 -13.67 -17.91 -0.11
N GLY A 200 -13.51 -16.64 0.26
CA GLY A 200 -14.62 -15.70 0.33
C GLY A 200 -15.04 -15.20 -1.05
N GLU A 201 -16.35 -15.18 -1.31
CA GLU A 201 -16.90 -14.68 -2.58
C GLU A 201 -16.84 -13.14 -2.67
N GLY A 202 -17.30 -12.43 -1.65
CA GLY A 202 -17.30 -10.97 -1.57
C GLY A 202 -16.08 -10.42 -0.82
N GLU A 203 -15.92 -10.82 0.43
CA GLU A 203 -14.83 -10.40 1.30
C GLU A 203 -13.81 -11.53 1.51
N PHE A 204 -12.64 -11.20 2.04
CA PHE A 204 -11.64 -12.21 2.39
C PHE A 204 -12.20 -13.12 3.49
N PHE A 205 -12.13 -14.42 3.26
CA PHE A 205 -12.49 -15.43 4.24
C PHE A 205 -11.47 -16.58 4.22
N PRO A 206 -10.72 -16.81 5.32
CA PRO A 206 -9.66 -17.78 5.32
C PRO A 206 -10.20 -19.20 5.27
N ASN A 207 -9.59 -20.06 4.45
CA ASN A 207 -9.90 -21.47 4.37
C ASN A 207 -9.53 -22.19 5.68
N ASP A 208 -10.41 -23.04 6.20
CA ASP A 208 -10.29 -23.77 7.47
C ASP A 208 -8.95 -24.47 7.66
N LYS A 209 -8.38 -25.03 6.58
CA LYS A 209 -7.10 -25.74 6.63
C LYS A 209 -5.91 -24.87 7.02
N TYR A 210 -6.05 -23.54 6.98
CA TYR A 210 -5.00 -22.59 7.35
C TYR A 210 -5.22 -21.90 8.70
N LEU A 211 -6.31 -22.18 9.41
CA LEU A 211 -6.64 -21.52 10.67
C LEU A 211 -5.51 -21.64 11.71
N THR A 212 -4.86 -22.81 11.79
CA THR A 212 -3.72 -23.05 12.68
C THR A 212 -2.46 -22.27 12.34
N TYR A 213 -2.40 -21.65 11.16
CA TYR A 213 -1.30 -20.78 10.74
C TYR A 213 -1.56 -19.31 11.08
N GLY A 214 -2.37 -19.03 12.12
CA GLY A 214 -2.64 -17.71 12.67
C GLY A 214 -3.90 -17.03 12.12
N TRP A 215 -4.74 -17.73 11.37
CA TRP A 215 -5.96 -17.20 10.79
C TRP A 215 -7.20 -17.38 11.65
N GLN A 216 -7.11 -18.11 12.78
CA GLN A 216 -8.26 -18.44 13.64
C GLN A 216 -8.99 -17.17 14.13
N SER A 217 -8.25 -16.21 14.68
CA SER A 217 -8.86 -14.98 15.21
C SER A 217 -9.61 -14.15 14.16
N TYR A 218 -9.07 -14.11 12.94
CA TYR A 218 -9.74 -13.44 11.82
C TYR A 218 -11.01 -14.19 11.40
N HIS A 219 -10.92 -15.50 11.27
CA HIS A 219 -12.06 -16.36 10.95
C HIS A 219 -13.19 -16.18 11.99
N ASP A 220 -12.85 -16.24 13.27
CA ASP A 220 -13.84 -16.11 14.35
C ASP A 220 -14.52 -14.76 14.32
N ALA A 221 -13.76 -13.66 14.11
CA ALA A 221 -14.32 -12.31 13.94
C ALA A 221 -15.25 -12.22 12.72
N SER A 222 -14.87 -12.86 11.60
CA SER A 222 -15.69 -12.89 10.38
C SER A 222 -17.01 -13.67 10.61
N VAL A 223 -16.97 -14.77 11.34
CA VAL A 223 -18.16 -15.57 11.66
C VAL A 223 -19.05 -14.84 12.69
N GLU A 224 -18.46 -14.19 13.69
CA GLU A 224 -19.19 -13.39 14.67
C GLU A 224 -19.87 -12.19 14.01
N GLY A 225 -19.18 -11.52 13.09
CA GLY A 225 -19.71 -10.41 12.28
C GLY A 225 -20.08 -9.17 13.09
N THR A 226 -19.53 -9.00 14.29
CA THR A 226 -19.81 -7.87 15.18
C THR A 226 -18.63 -6.88 15.20
N GLU A 227 -18.93 -5.62 15.46
CA GLU A 227 -17.91 -4.59 15.66
C GLU A 227 -16.95 -4.97 16.81
N GLU A 228 -17.49 -5.50 17.93
CA GLU A 228 -16.70 -5.95 19.08
C GLU A 228 -15.75 -7.11 18.72
N GLY A 229 -16.19 -8.05 17.89
CA GLY A 229 -15.36 -9.16 17.38
C GLY A 229 -14.19 -8.65 16.57
N TRP A 230 -14.43 -7.71 15.67
CA TRP A 230 -13.39 -7.09 14.85
C TRP A 230 -12.43 -6.22 15.68
N GLU A 231 -12.92 -5.43 16.63
CA GLU A 231 -12.05 -4.67 17.54
C GLU A 231 -11.11 -5.57 18.34
N LYS A 232 -11.60 -6.70 18.84
CA LYS A 232 -10.77 -7.71 19.55
C LYS A 232 -9.70 -8.30 18.62
N GLU A 233 -10.08 -8.64 17.40
CA GLU A 233 -9.15 -9.17 16.40
C GLU A 233 -8.02 -8.18 16.12
N ILE A 234 -8.35 -6.92 15.82
CA ILE A 234 -7.38 -5.86 15.52
C ILE A 234 -6.45 -5.62 16.73
N GLN A 235 -6.99 -5.53 17.96
CA GLN A 235 -6.20 -5.34 19.17
C GLN A 235 -5.25 -6.52 19.42
N SER A 236 -5.66 -7.75 19.10
CA SER A 236 -4.85 -8.96 19.30
C SER A 236 -3.63 -9.05 18.38
N ARG A 237 -3.65 -8.37 17.25
CA ARG A 237 -2.59 -8.47 16.21
C ARG A 237 -1.19 -8.18 16.74
N TRP A 238 -1.09 -7.28 17.72
CA TRP A 238 0.19 -6.82 18.27
C TRP A 238 0.39 -7.21 19.74
N ASN A 239 -0.58 -7.91 20.36
CA ASN A 239 -0.52 -8.37 21.74
C ASN A 239 -0.13 -9.86 21.79
N LEU A 240 1.14 -10.15 22.11
CA LEU A 240 1.68 -11.52 22.17
C LEU A 240 1.09 -12.36 23.34
N GLU A 241 0.54 -11.71 24.37
CA GLU A 241 -0.03 -12.43 25.53
C GLU A 241 -1.37 -13.11 25.23
N SER A 242 -2.12 -12.61 24.24
CA SER A 242 -3.44 -13.14 23.90
C SER A 242 -3.39 -14.53 23.22
N ASP A 243 -2.32 -14.84 22.49
CA ASP A 243 -2.21 -16.09 21.73
C ASP A 243 -1.94 -17.31 22.63
N THR A 244 -1.39 -17.09 23.82
CA THR A 244 -1.12 -18.16 24.80
C THR A 244 -2.40 -18.72 25.44
N ILE A 245 -3.46 -17.91 25.51
CA ILE A 245 -4.73 -18.30 26.14
C ILE A 245 -5.56 -19.23 25.25
N HIS A 246 -5.51 -19.05 23.92
CA HIS A 246 -6.25 -19.91 22.99
C HIS A 246 -5.67 -21.34 22.86
N GLN A 247 -4.36 -21.53 23.02
CA GLN A 247 -3.76 -22.87 22.97
C GLN A 247 -4.08 -23.72 24.18
N VAL A 248 -4.40 -23.12 25.34
CA VAL A 248 -4.73 -23.87 26.57
C VAL A 248 -6.19 -24.30 26.59
N SER A 249 -7.10 -23.63 25.90
CA SER A 249 -8.53 -23.96 25.89
C SER A 249 -8.92 -25.08 24.93
N THR A 250 -8.09 -25.37 23.94
CA THR A 250 -8.34 -26.45 22.94
C THR A 250 -7.73 -27.80 23.31
N SER A 251 -7.01 -27.88 24.45
CA SER A 251 -6.37 -29.12 24.96
C SER A 251 -7.10 -29.76 26.15
N LYS A 252 -8.42 -29.56 26.29
CA LYS A 252 -9.24 -30.21 27.29
C LYS A 252 -10.35 -31.01 26.66
#